data_a3862ab2d696285fe3ac6515794090bb
#
_entry.id   a3862ab2d696285fe3ac6515794090bb
#
_cell.length_a   1.000
_cell.length_b   1.000
_cell.length_c   1.000
_cell.angle_alpha   90.00
_cell.angle_beta   90.00
_cell.angle_gamma   90.00
#
_symmetry.space_group_name_H-M   'P 1'
#
loop_
_entity.id
_entity.type
_entity.pdbx_description
1 polymer ?
#
loop_
_entity_poly.entity_id
_entity_poly.type
_entity_poly.pdbx_seq_one_letter_code
_entity_poly.pdbx_strand_id
1 'polypeptide(L)'
;MSRPLHRPGWLHTVVDVAARALLGVLGATVCVLPVSAAERAEYLIGYNEHRTNLPGGRHANVSTNRAMTVRGDGSERRAVAAHLVNEPHTWTQFVGWSPDGRSAIVGRAWADPENAAWEEAHQTFRFGPGRWLYDSHIVDLATGAAENVTAVERVSEYNTGLFFWPKDPQALGFTALINGVSKPFRMRRDGTGKTDLTAGSNGFAYGFSSSPDGRRIAYHENYQVYLANADGSDRQHVQTGHPFVFAPTWSPDGQWLLFVSGEHYNCHPHVVRADGTGLRQLASRQGYRGVTLFLDVPDYHQGSSDIPCWSADGQHVFYTAQHAEQIELFRVSLAGEREQLTNTPPGTEHYHPRPSPDGEWLLFGSKREGVRNLYLLRLADRREFPLTQLPLGFAAMHAHWQPRSTHP
;
A
#
# COMPACT_ATOMS: atom_id res chain seq x y z
N MET A 1 -74.24 -7.28 -53.14
CA MET A 1 -75.22 -6.34 -53.60
C MET A 1 -74.78 -4.97 -53.18
N SER A 2 -74.46 -4.17 -54.16
CA SER A 2 -74.77 -2.78 -54.36
C SER A 2 -74.10 -1.69 -53.52
N ARG A 3 -73.21 -1.03 -54.15
CA ARG A 3 -72.78 0.37 -54.09
C ARG A 3 -74.04 1.34 -54.09
N PRO A 4 -73.93 2.69 -53.98
CA PRO A 4 -72.77 3.63 -54.04
C PRO A 4 -72.89 4.98 -53.25
N LEU A 5 -71.79 5.80 -53.31
CA LEU A 5 -71.63 7.24 -53.63
C LEU A 5 -72.18 8.33 -52.65
N HIS A 6 -71.40 9.30 -52.22
CA HIS A 6 -71.06 10.57 -52.88
C HIS A 6 -70.14 11.46 -52.02
N ARG A 7 -69.17 12.13 -52.64
CA ARG A 7 -68.45 13.37 -52.30
C ARG A 7 -69.33 14.62 -52.51
N PRO A 8 -68.96 15.86 -52.15
CA PRO A 8 -67.64 16.54 -52.03
C PRO A 8 -67.56 17.53 -50.83
N GLY A 9 -66.42 18.01 -50.38
CA GLY A 9 -65.59 19.11 -50.90
C GLY A 9 -65.58 20.27 -49.94
N TRP A 10 -64.40 20.77 -49.62
CA TRP A 10 -63.94 22.17 -49.72
C TRP A 10 -62.66 22.36 -48.89
N LEU A 11 -61.68 22.97 -49.52
CA LEU A 11 -60.40 23.46 -49.04
C LEU A 11 -60.53 24.46 -47.89
N HIS A 12 -59.59 24.36 -46.91
CA HIS A 12 -58.93 25.53 -46.32
C HIS A 12 -57.54 25.21 -45.89
N THR A 13 -56.59 25.91 -46.45
CA THR A 13 -55.18 26.04 -46.22
C THR A 13 -54.89 26.49 -44.76
N VAL A 14 -54.15 25.76 -43.97
CA VAL A 14 -53.47 26.26 -42.75
C VAL A 14 -52.01 25.81 -42.79
N VAL A 15 -51.16 26.81 -42.75
CA VAL A 15 -49.72 26.74 -42.76
C VAL A 15 -49.26 26.16 -41.45
N ASP A 16 -48.61 24.95 -41.45
CA ASP A 16 -48.00 24.33 -40.25
C ASP A 16 -46.50 24.67 -40.21
N VAL A 17 -46.18 25.53 -39.28
CA VAL A 17 -44.78 25.85 -38.92
C VAL A 17 -44.30 24.79 -37.96
N ALA A 18 -43.61 23.79 -38.48
CA ALA A 18 -42.91 22.78 -37.65
C ALA A 18 -41.63 23.37 -37.12
N ALA A 19 -41.62 23.83 -35.85
CA ALA A 19 -40.44 24.13 -35.08
C ALA A 19 -39.80 22.81 -34.63
N ARG A 20 -38.78 22.35 -35.36
CA ARG A 20 -37.87 21.28 -34.86
C ARG A 20 -36.95 21.87 -33.82
N ALA A 21 -37.21 21.60 -32.56
CA ALA A 21 -36.22 21.78 -31.46
C ALA A 21 -35.11 20.74 -31.62
N LEU A 22 -33.96 21.14 -32.18
CA LEU A 22 -32.72 20.41 -32.07
C LEU A 22 -32.22 20.59 -30.63
N LEU A 23 -32.44 19.60 -29.76
CA LEU A 23 -31.67 19.45 -28.53
C LEU A 23 -30.26 18.99 -28.91
N GLY A 24 -29.37 19.95 -29.09
CA GLY A 24 -27.93 19.69 -29.17
C GLY A 24 -27.43 19.25 -27.80
N VAL A 25 -27.20 17.96 -27.63
CA VAL A 25 -26.36 17.45 -26.52
C VAL A 25 -24.96 17.92 -26.82
N LEU A 26 -24.57 19.05 -26.24
CA LEU A 26 -23.16 19.46 -26.11
C LEU A 26 -22.50 18.46 -25.18
N GLY A 27 -21.98 17.39 -25.74
CA GLY A 27 -21.00 16.56 -25.06
C GLY A 27 -19.77 17.42 -24.80
N ALA A 28 -19.60 17.91 -23.59
CA ALA A 28 -18.35 18.52 -23.15
C ALA A 28 -17.27 17.45 -23.25
N THR A 29 -16.55 17.42 -24.36
CA THR A 29 -15.29 16.68 -24.46
C THR A 29 -14.35 17.36 -23.49
N VAL A 30 -14.19 16.80 -22.29
CA VAL A 30 -13.15 17.23 -21.37
C VAL A 30 -11.82 16.94 -22.08
N CYS A 31 -11.23 17.98 -22.63
CA CYS A 31 -9.91 17.90 -23.23
C CYS A 31 -8.91 17.71 -22.08
N VAL A 32 -8.60 16.46 -21.74
CA VAL A 32 -7.60 16.15 -20.73
C VAL A 32 -6.26 16.52 -21.34
N LEU A 33 -5.72 17.67 -20.94
CA LEU A 33 -4.40 18.12 -21.39
C LEU A 33 -3.34 17.06 -21.04
N PRO A 34 -2.31 16.89 -21.89
CA PRO A 34 -1.22 15.98 -21.59
C PRO A 34 -0.50 16.48 -20.33
N VAL A 35 -0.42 15.64 -19.27
CA VAL A 35 0.35 15.92 -18.07
C VAL A 35 1.80 16.07 -18.45
N SER A 36 2.39 17.18 -18.07
CA SER A 36 3.80 17.46 -18.31
C SER A 36 4.72 16.70 -17.32
N ALA A 37 5.97 16.51 -17.67
CA ALA A 37 6.96 16.01 -16.72
C ALA A 37 7.09 16.93 -15.50
N ALA A 38 6.93 18.24 -15.70
CA ALA A 38 7.02 19.25 -14.65
C ALA A 38 5.94 19.06 -13.56
N GLU A 39 4.70 18.74 -13.92
CA GLU A 39 3.64 18.46 -12.93
C GLU A 39 3.95 17.21 -12.10
N ARG A 40 4.53 16.18 -12.71
CA ARG A 40 4.94 14.97 -11.97
C ARG A 40 6.18 15.23 -11.09
N ALA A 41 7.10 16.12 -11.51
CA ALA A 41 8.29 16.45 -10.75
C ALA A 41 8.00 17.11 -9.38
N GLU A 42 6.78 17.64 -9.17
CA GLU A 42 6.36 18.17 -7.88
C GLU A 42 6.26 17.11 -6.79
N TYR A 43 6.02 15.83 -7.17
CA TYR A 43 5.95 14.74 -6.19
C TYR A 43 7.34 14.21 -5.86
N LEU A 44 7.58 13.96 -4.59
CA LEU A 44 8.72 13.18 -4.14
C LEU A 44 8.22 11.82 -3.63
N ILE A 45 8.90 10.77 -4.04
CA ILE A 45 8.51 9.39 -3.75
C ILE A 45 9.69 8.69 -3.08
N GLY A 46 9.44 8.09 -1.92
CA GLY A 46 10.38 7.21 -1.25
C GLY A 46 10.11 5.77 -1.63
N TYR A 47 11.15 4.96 -1.82
CA TYR A 47 11.00 3.56 -2.21
C TYR A 47 12.23 2.72 -1.82
N ASN A 48 12.16 1.43 -2.06
CA ASN A 48 13.24 0.49 -1.81
C ASN A 48 13.79 -0.07 -3.12
N GLU A 49 15.11 -0.15 -3.23
CA GLU A 49 15.80 -0.72 -4.38
C GLU A 49 16.80 -1.77 -3.94
N HIS A 50 16.83 -2.91 -4.62
CA HIS A 50 17.74 -4.00 -4.30
C HIS A 50 18.20 -4.77 -5.56
N ARG A 51 19.24 -5.57 -5.42
CA ARG A 51 19.70 -6.50 -6.45
C ARG A 51 18.86 -7.78 -6.42
N THR A 52 18.73 -8.42 -7.58
CA THR A 52 17.98 -9.68 -7.74
C THR A 52 18.80 -10.82 -8.30
N ASN A 53 20.06 -10.57 -8.63
CA ASN A 53 20.93 -11.48 -9.39
C ASN A 53 22.28 -11.77 -8.73
N LEU A 54 22.40 -11.59 -7.42
CA LEU A 54 23.64 -11.86 -6.73
C LEU A 54 23.81 -13.36 -6.43
N PRO A 55 25.04 -13.90 -6.56
CA PRO A 55 25.35 -15.23 -6.10
C PRO A 55 25.29 -15.28 -4.56
N GLY A 56 25.00 -16.45 -3.99
CA GLY A 56 24.88 -16.63 -2.55
C GLY A 56 23.45 -16.61 -2.04
N GLY A 57 22.49 -16.83 -2.94
CA GLY A 57 21.07 -16.97 -2.62
C GLY A 57 20.33 -15.65 -2.55
N ARG A 58 19.04 -15.73 -2.24
CA ARG A 58 18.12 -14.58 -2.22
C ARG A 58 18.42 -13.61 -1.08
N HIS A 59 18.97 -14.12 0.04
CA HIS A 59 19.36 -13.28 1.15
C HIS A 59 20.47 -12.28 0.76
N ALA A 60 21.40 -12.65 -0.11
CA ALA A 60 22.40 -11.74 -0.64
C ALA A 60 21.75 -10.53 -1.33
N ASN A 61 20.59 -10.74 -1.98
CA ASN A 61 19.81 -9.68 -2.60
C ASN A 61 19.17 -8.75 -1.56
N VAL A 62 18.60 -9.29 -0.47
CA VAL A 62 18.01 -8.50 0.62
C VAL A 62 19.05 -7.57 1.24
N SER A 63 20.25 -8.04 1.49
CA SER A 63 21.34 -7.23 2.08
C SER A 63 21.77 -6.04 1.19
N THR A 64 21.37 -6.04 -0.07
CA THR A 64 21.61 -4.92 -0.99
C THR A 64 20.50 -3.85 -0.96
N ASN A 65 19.45 -4.05 -0.18
CA ASN A 65 18.32 -3.12 -0.14
C ASN A 65 18.77 -1.73 0.33
N ARG A 66 18.29 -0.70 -0.35
CA ARG A 66 18.60 0.71 -0.07
C ARG A 66 17.31 1.52 -0.08
N ALA A 67 17.16 2.35 0.94
CA ALA A 67 16.16 3.40 0.96
C ALA A 67 16.51 4.47 -0.07
N MET A 68 15.58 4.79 -0.95
CA MET A 68 15.76 5.68 -2.08
C MET A 68 14.66 6.75 -2.12
N THR A 69 14.95 7.88 -2.76
CA THR A 69 13.94 8.85 -3.22
C THR A 69 14.09 9.12 -4.70
N VAL A 70 12.99 9.53 -5.34
CA VAL A 70 12.92 9.92 -6.75
C VAL A 70 11.78 10.91 -6.94
N ARG A 71 11.94 11.87 -7.87
CA ARG A 71 10.83 12.74 -8.31
C ARG A 71 9.83 11.96 -9.16
N GLY A 72 8.56 12.38 -9.17
CA GLY A 72 7.51 11.71 -9.94
C GLY A 72 7.70 11.72 -11.46
N ASP A 73 8.64 12.49 -11.99
CA ASP A 73 9.09 12.45 -13.39
C ASP A 73 10.27 11.48 -13.62
N GLY A 74 10.78 10.83 -12.56
CA GLY A 74 11.94 9.93 -12.59
C GLY A 74 13.28 10.62 -12.34
N SER A 75 13.31 11.94 -12.18
CA SER A 75 14.53 12.69 -11.90
C SER A 75 14.95 12.62 -10.41
N GLU A 76 16.13 13.15 -10.09
CA GLU A 76 16.68 13.26 -8.74
C GLU A 76 16.68 11.94 -7.93
N ARG A 77 16.88 10.81 -8.61
CA ARG A 77 16.99 9.50 -7.92
C ARG A 77 18.23 9.46 -7.05
N ARG A 78 18.06 9.24 -5.74
CA ARG A 78 19.17 9.20 -4.78
C ARG A 78 18.89 8.29 -3.58
N ALA A 79 19.95 7.76 -2.97
CA ALA A 79 19.87 7.03 -1.73
C ALA A 79 19.62 7.97 -0.54
N VAL A 80 18.82 7.51 0.42
CA VAL A 80 18.55 8.19 1.69
C VAL A 80 19.32 7.46 2.80
N ALA A 81 20.04 8.23 3.63
CA ALA A 81 20.80 7.71 4.78
C ALA A 81 21.75 6.56 4.42
N ALA A 82 22.47 6.67 3.30
CA ALA A 82 23.42 5.64 2.86
C ALA A 82 24.50 5.32 3.90
N HIS A 83 24.85 6.28 4.77
CA HIS A 83 25.82 6.11 5.86
C HIS A 83 25.39 5.12 6.95
N LEU A 84 24.10 4.76 7.02
CA LEU A 84 23.61 3.73 7.94
C LEU A 84 24.01 2.31 7.52
N VAL A 85 24.45 2.13 6.27
CA VAL A 85 24.99 0.85 5.79
C VAL A 85 26.50 0.85 6.04
N ASN A 86 26.88 0.67 7.29
CA ASN A 86 28.27 0.80 7.76
C ASN A 86 28.92 -0.53 8.21
N GLU A 87 28.17 -1.63 8.14
CA GLU A 87 28.63 -2.98 8.50
C GLU A 87 28.20 -4.00 7.45
N PRO A 88 28.90 -5.14 7.32
CA PRO A 88 28.45 -6.24 6.45
C PRO A 88 27.04 -6.73 6.81
N HIS A 89 26.29 -7.19 5.82
CA HIS A 89 24.93 -7.71 5.97
C HIS A 89 23.89 -6.69 6.49
N THR A 90 24.23 -5.41 6.46
CA THR A 90 23.28 -4.34 6.78
C THR A 90 22.65 -3.77 5.52
N TRP A 91 21.42 -3.33 5.66
CA TRP A 91 20.70 -2.63 4.60
C TRP A 91 19.80 -1.53 5.17
N THR A 92 19.26 -0.69 4.29
CA THR A 92 18.28 0.32 4.66
C THR A 92 16.99 0.10 3.90
N GLN A 93 15.87 0.42 4.55
CA GLN A 93 14.53 0.32 3.99
C GLN A 93 13.79 1.65 4.16
N PHE A 94 13.20 2.15 3.09
CA PHE A 94 12.29 3.27 3.17
C PHE A 94 10.97 2.77 3.74
N VAL A 95 10.50 3.38 4.83
CA VAL A 95 9.31 2.94 5.57
C VAL A 95 8.17 3.93 5.44
N GLY A 96 8.47 5.22 5.32
CA GLY A 96 7.46 6.26 5.26
C GLY A 96 8.03 7.67 5.41
N TRP A 97 7.15 8.60 5.71
CA TRP A 97 7.44 10.03 5.82
C TRP A 97 6.98 10.60 7.16
N SER A 98 7.61 11.67 7.61
CA SER A 98 7.01 12.52 8.63
C SER A 98 5.75 13.22 8.08
N PRO A 99 4.78 13.60 8.93
CA PRO A 99 3.54 14.23 8.46
C PRO A 99 3.73 15.53 7.68
N ASP A 100 4.82 16.26 7.94
CA ASP A 100 5.20 17.49 7.23
C ASP A 100 6.04 17.22 5.96
N GLY A 101 6.36 15.95 5.68
CA GLY A 101 7.14 15.54 4.53
C GLY A 101 8.63 15.94 4.58
N ARG A 102 9.12 16.57 5.64
CA ARG A 102 10.50 17.04 5.75
C ARG A 102 11.49 15.94 6.09
N SER A 103 11.02 14.87 6.70
CA SER A 103 11.86 13.74 7.09
C SER A 103 11.35 12.44 6.48
N ALA A 104 12.29 11.56 6.16
CA ALA A 104 12.03 10.18 5.81
C ALA A 104 12.10 9.30 7.06
N ILE A 105 11.28 8.26 7.11
CA ILE A 105 11.44 7.16 8.06
C ILE A 105 12.23 6.07 7.35
N VAL A 106 13.40 5.72 7.87
CA VAL A 106 14.31 4.74 7.29
C VAL A 106 14.61 3.66 8.32
N GLY A 107 14.29 2.43 7.99
CA GLY A 107 14.76 1.27 8.75
C GLY A 107 16.22 0.95 8.41
N ARG A 108 17.04 0.67 9.43
CA ARG A 108 18.34 0.03 9.28
C ARG A 108 18.20 -1.40 9.77
N ALA A 109 18.51 -2.33 8.92
CA ALA A 109 18.37 -3.75 9.23
C ALA A 109 19.67 -4.50 9.08
N TRP A 110 19.75 -5.61 9.80
CA TRP A 110 20.81 -6.61 9.72
C TRP A 110 20.19 -8.00 9.91
N ALA A 111 20.69 -9.00 9.21
CA ALA A 111 20.30 -10.38 9.42
C ALA A 111 21.52 -11.27 9.62
N ASP A 112 21.40 -12.21 10.55
CA ASP A 112 22.36 -13.29 10.73
C ASP A 112 22.44 -14.15 9.45
N PRO A 113 23.60 -14.26 8.79
CA PRO A 113 23.75 -15.01 7.56
C PRO A 113 23.37 -16.49 7.66
N GLU A 114 23.63 -17.14 8.80
CA GLU A 114 23.25 -18.54 9.01
C GLU A 114 21.73 -18.69 9.12
N ASN A 115 21.08 -17.75 9.79
CA ASN A 115 19.62 -17.73 9.86
C ASN A 115 19.00 -17.50 8.50
N ALA A 116 19.54 -16.58 7.75
CA ALA A 116 19.08 -16.26 6.40
C ALA A 116 19.21 -17.47 5.45
N ALA A 117 20.33 -18.19 5.50
CA ALA A 117 20.51 -19.42 4.73
C ALA A 117 19.49 -20.50 5.15
N TRP A 118 19.19 -20.60 6.43
CA TRP A 118 18.18 -21.52 6.93
C TRP A 118 16.78 -21.16 6.42
N GLU A 119 16.39 -19.88 6.50
CA GLU A 119 15.09 -19.39 6.02
C GLU A 119 14.92 -19.61 4.52
N GLU A 120 15.97 -19.39 3.74
CA GLU A 120 15.94 -19.66 2.31
C GLU A 120 15.77 -21.15 2.00
N ALA A 121 16.46 -22.03 2.73
CA ALA A 121 16.35 -23.47 2.55
C ALA A 121 14.98 -24.03 2.93
N HIS A 122 14.33 -23.44 3.95
CA HIS A 122 13.05 -23.90 4.47
C HIS A 122 11.84 -23.13 3.96
N GLN A 123 12.06 -22.06 3.19
CA GLN A 123 11.01 -21.20 2.62
C GLN A 123 10.03 -20.68 3.68
N THR A 124 10.56 -20.30 4.83
CA THR A 124 9.81 -19.74 5.97
C THR A 124 10.72 -18.85 6.82
N PHE A 125 10.13 -18.01 7.67
CA PHE A 125 10.88 -17.19 8.62
C PHE A 125 11.17 -17.94 9.90
N ARG A 126 12.36 -17.65 10.48
CA ARG A 126 12.77 -18.15 11.79
C ARG A 126 13.17 -16.98 12.68
N PHE A 127 12.17 -16.48 13.41
CA PHE A 127 12.39 -15.40 14.37
C PHE A 127 12.97 -15.93 15.67
N GLY A 128 14.07 -15.36 16.10
CA GLY A 128 14.73 -15.72 17.36
C GLY A 128 15.70 -14.64 17.81
N PRO A 129 16.10 -14.60 19.08
CA PRO A 129 17.01 -13.60 19.60
C PRO A 129 18.30 -13.50 18.78
N GLY A 130 18.68 -12.26 18.40
CA GLY A 130 19.91 -11.98 17.67
C GLY A 130 19.93 -12.39 16.20
N ARG A 131 18.82 -12.89 15.66
CA ARG A 131 18.74 -13.33 14.25
C ARG A 131 18.50 -12.21 13.26
N TRP A 132 17.69 -11.24 13.68
CA TRP A 132 17.33 -10.04 12.94
C TRP A 132 17.46 -8.82 13.84
N LEU A 133 18.08 -7.77 13.33
CA LEU A 133 18.10 -6.46 13.96
C LEU A 133 17.45 -5.48 13.00
N TYR A 134 16.59 -4.62 13.51
CA TYR A 134 15.92 -3.61 12.72
C TYR A 134 15.61 -2.39 13.58
N ASP A 135 16.29 -1.29 13.30
CA ASP A 135 16.08 0.01 13.94
C ASP A 135 15.43 0.99 12.99
N SER A 136 14.55 1.83 13.52
CA SER A 136 13.94 2.91 12.74
C SER A 136 14.60 4.24 13.04
N HIS A 137 14.92 4.95 11.98
CA HIS A 137 15.54 6.28 12.03
C HIS A 137 14.61 7.31 11.39
N ILE A 138 14.54 8.50 11.98
CA ILE A 138 13.99 9.68 11.33
C ILE A 138 15.15 10.44 10.71
N VAL A 139 15.11 10.61 9.39
CA VAL A 139 16.17 11.21 8.59
C VAL A 139 15.71 12.54 8.04
N ASP A 140 16.33 13.63 8.46
CA ASP A 140 16.09 14.96 7.91
C ASP A 140 16.63 15.03 6.47
N LEU A 141 15.78 15.38 5.51
CA LEU A 141 16.13 15.33 4.10
C LEU A 141 17.04 16.49 3.66
N ALA A 142 17.03 17.59 4.39
CA ALA A 142 17.85 18.76 4.06
C ALA A 142 19.30 18.59 4.54
N THR A 143 19.48 18.01 5.72
CA THR A 143 20.80 17.84 6.36
C THR A 143 21.38 16.44 6.20
N GLY A 144 20.54 15.43 5.97
CA GLY A 144 20.89 14.01 5.99
C GLY A 144 21.15 13.45 7.40
N ALA A 145 20.87 14.23 8.45
CA ALA A 145 21.00 13.76 9.84
C ALA A 145 19.97 12.65 10.12
N ALA A 146 20.42 11.56 10.72
CA ALA A 146 19.61 10.40 11.05
C ALA A 146 19.57 10.20 12.57
N GLU A 147 18.36 10.21 13.15
CA GLU A 147 18.11 9.96 14.56
C GLU A 147 17.50 8.56 14.72
N ASN A 148 18.16 7.66 15.46
CA ASN A 148 17.59 6.37 15.84
C ASN A 148 16.50 6.60 16.90
N VAL A 149 15.24 6.46 16.53
CA VAL A 149 14.11 6.72 17.42
C VAL A 149 13.58 5.49 18.13
N THR A 150 13.88 4.32 17.65
CA THR A 150 13.49 3.09 18.37
C THR A 150 14.42 2.78 19.50
N ALA A 151 15.69 3.22 19.44
CA ALA A 151 16.74 3.10 20.45
C ALA A 151 16.68 1.77 21.20
N VAL A 152 16.26 0.72 20.55
CA VAL A 152 16.12 -0.59 21.12
C VAL A 152 17.53 -1.16 21.07
N GLU A 153 18.19 -1.22 22.19
CA GLU A 153 19.47 -1.86 22.34
C GLU A 153 19.43 -3.23 21.68
N ARG A 154 19.96 -3.36 20.44
CA ARG A 154 20.25 -4.59 19.70
C ARG A 154 19.25 -5.75 19.81
N VAL A 155 17.99 -5.50 20.16
CA VAL A 155 17.05 -6.54 20.59
C VAL A 155 15.82 -6.61 19.71
N SER A 156 15.62 -5.65 18.86
CA SER A 156 14.46 -5.70 17.97
C SER A 156 14.82 -6.47 16.73
N GLU A 157 14.17 -7.55 16.56
CA GLU A 157 14.43 -8.46 15.48
C GLU A 157 13.54 -8.21 14.27
N TYR A 158 12.49 -7.42 14.40
CA TYR A 158 11.66 -7.04 13.28
C TYR A 158 10.76 -5.85 13.61
N ASN A 159 11.09 -4.70 13.06
CA ASN A 159 10.33 -3.47 13.24
C ASN A 159 9.53 -3.19 11.98
N THR A 160 8.25 -3.48 11.98
CA THR A 160 7.39 -3.22 10.84
C THR A 160 6.64 -1.94 11.00
N GLY A 161 7.05 -0.95 10.22
CA GLY A 161 6.27 0.25 10.03
C GLY A 161 6.19 1.15 11.25
N LEU A 162 7.22 1.98 11.44
CA LEU A 162 7.07 3.13 12.32
C LEU A 162 6.20 4.17 11.65
N PHE A 163 5.27 4.77 12.40
CA PHE A 163 4.46 5.90 11.94
C PHE A 163 4.32 6.95 13.06
N PHE A 164 4.09 8.20 12.65
CA PHE A 164 3.73 9.26 13.58
C PHE A 164 2.29 9.09 14.01
N TRP A 165 2.02 9.25 15.31
CA TRP A 165 0.68 9.09 15.84
C TRP A 165 -0.24 10.20 15.30
N PRO A 166 -1.41 9.88 14.77
CA PRO A 166 -2.34 10.90 14.28
C PRO A 166 -2.72 11.89 15.39
N LYS A 167 -2.70 13.18 15.09
CA LYS A 167 -2.97 14.30 16.00
C LYS A 167 -1.97 14.49 17.15
N ASP A 168 -0.92 13.66 17.23
CA ASP A 168 0.15 13.79 18.23
C ASP A 168 1.53 13.53 17.58
N PRO A 169 2.16 14.53 16.94
CA PRO A 169 3.43 14.36 16.25
C PRO A 169 4.62 14.04 17.18
N GLN A 170 4.41 14.12 18.51
CA GLN A 170 5.42 13.71 19.50
C GLN A 170 5.29 12.25 19.91
N ALA A 171 4.26 11.54 19.44
CA ALA A 171 4.10 10.12 19.68
C ALA A 171 4.32 9.31 18.38
N LEU A 172 4.87 8.13 18.55
CA LEU A 172 5.16 7.17 17.49
C LEU A 172 4.44 5.85 17.78
N GLY A 173 3.97 5.19 16.72
CA GLY A 173 3.47 3.83 16.74
C GLY A 173 4.40 2.93 15.94
N PHE A 174 4.69 1.73 16.43
CA PHE A 174 5.52 0.75 15.72
C PHE A 174 5.29 -0.67 16.26
N THR A 175 5.64 -1.67 15.49
CA THR A 175 5.75 -3.05 15.96
C THR A 175 7.20 -3.39 16.23
N ALA A 176 7.50 -4.06 17.34
CA ALA A 176 8.83 -4.55 17.64
C ALA A 176 8.79 -6.02 18.00
N LEU A 177 9.75 -6.77 17.46
CA LEU A 177 10.01 -8.15 17.82
C LEU A 177 11.07 -8.18 18.93
N ILE A 178 10.65 -8.53 20.13
CA ILE A 178 11.52 -8.61 21.31
C ILE A 178 11.51 -10.05 21.82
N ASN A 179 12.67 -10.69 21.88
CA ASN A 179 12.81 -12.08 22.31
C ASN A 179 11.88 -13.07 21.59
N GLY A 180 11.69 -12.87 20.28
CA GLY A 180 10.82 -13.71 19.45
C GLY A 180 9.32 -13.40 19.55
N VAL A 181 8.92 -12.40 20.32
CA VAL A 181 7.52 -11.96 20.46
C VAL A 181 7.35 -10.59 19.83
N SER A 182 6.50 -10.50 18.80
CA SER A 182 6.19 -9.24 18.13
C SER A 182 4.96 -8.59 18.73
N LYS A 183 5.07 -7.30 19.03
CA LYS A 183 3.99 -6.51 19.65
C LYS A 183 3.91 -5.10 19.10
N PRO A 184 2.72 -4.47 19.02
CA PRO A 184 2.57 -3.07 18.76
C PRO A 184 2.89 -2.24 20.01
N PHE A 185 3.63 -1.17 19.80
CA PHE A 185 4.01 -0.21 20.83
C PHE A 185 3.59 1.20 20.46
N ARG A 186 3.33 2.00 21.48
CA ARG A 186 3.31 3.46 21.40
C ARG A 186 4.42 4.00 22.29
N MET A 187 5.12 5.04 21.83
CA MET A 187 6.13 5.73 22.64
C MET A 187 6.19 7.20 22.26
N ARG A 188 6.86 8.02 23.06
CA ARG A 188 7.21 9.39 22.67
C ARG A 188 8.39 9.37 21.70
N ARG A 189 8.49 10.40 20.85
CA ARG A 189 9.59 10.54 19.89
C ARG A 189 10.98 10.54 20.54
N ASP A 190 11.09 11.04 21.80
CA ASP A 190 12.32 11.00 22.60
C ASP A 190 12.67 9.61 23.15
N GLY A 191 11.95 8.56 22.76
CA GLY A 191 12.15 7.17 23.21
C GLY A 191 11.54 6.84 24.56
N THR A 192 10.94 7.81 25.26
CA THR A 192 10.31 7.58 26.56
C THR A 192 8.87 7.09 26.45
N GLY A 193 8.32 6.55 27.53
CA GLY A 193 6.90 6.15 27.61
C GLY A 193 6.53 4.99 26.68
N LYS A 194 7.48 4.09 26.38
CA LYS A 194 7.21 2.90 25.56
C LYS A 194 6.18 2.00 26.24
N THR A 195 5.04 1.79 25.60
CA THR A 195 3.90 1.03 26.12
C THR A 195 3.50 -0.07 25.15
N ASP A 196 3.42 -1.31 25.63
CA ASP A 196 2.82 -2.46 24.93
C ASP A 196 1.30 -2.28 24.83
N LEU A 197 0.78 -2.33 23.61
CA LEU A 197 -0.65 -2.09 23.31
C LEU A 197 -1.47 -3.38 23.21
N THR A 198 -0.88 -4.54 23.52
CA THR A 198 -1.58 -5.83 23.47
C THR A 198 -2.21 -6.24 24.80
N ALA A 199 -2.17 -5.38 25.82
CA ALA A 199 -2.64 -5.68 27.18
C ALA A 199 -1.99 -6.96 27.77
N GLY A 200 -0.72 -7.22 27.44
CA GLY A 200 0.04 -8.36 27.95
C GLY A 200 -0.22 -9.69 27.23
N SER A 201 -0.90 -9.69 26.06
CA SER A 201 -0.99 -10.88 25.22
C SER A 201 0.39 -11.40 24.83
N ASN A 202 0.54 -12.72 24.73
CA ASN A 202 1.74 -13.38 24.25
C ASN A 202 1.68 -13.79 22.77
N GLY A 203 0.67 -13.31 22.04
CA GLY A 203 0.55 -13.56 20.61
C GLY A 203 1.54 -12.75 19.79
N PHE A 204 1.86 -13.26 18.61
CA PHE A 204 2.72 -12.59 17.64
C PHE A 204 1.88 -11.58 16.86
N ALA A 205 2.04 -10.28 17.16
CA ALA A 205 1.29 -9.21 16.53
C ALA A 205 2.09 -8.52 15.42
N TYR A 206 1.38 -8.11 14.36
CA TYR A 206 1.93 -7.53 13.15
C TYR A 206 0.92 -6.59 12.49
N GLY A 207 1.32 -5.78 11.52
CA GLY A 207 0.38 -4.94 10.75
C GLY A 207 -0.44 -4.00 11.65
N PHE A 208 0.26 -3.17 12.42
CA PHE A 208 -0.32 -2.23 13.36
C PHE A 208 -0.64 -0.89 12.69
N SER A 209 -1.83 -0.35 12.97
CA SER A 209 -2.26 0.97 12.48
C SER A 209 -3.13 1.69 13.50
N SER A 210 -3.10 3.03 13.47
CA SER A 210 -3.98 3.88 14.26
C SER A 210 -5.10 4.47 13.39
N SER A 211 -6.28 4.69 13.99
CA SER A 211 -7.35 5.45 13.34
C SER A 211 -6.92 6.90 13.07
N PRO A 212 -7.49 7.59 12.05
CA PRO A 212 -7.09 8.95 11.69
C PRO A 212 -7.26 9.99 12.82
N ASP A 213 -8.14 9.74 13.78
CA ASP A 213 -8.31 10.60 14.97
C ASP A 213 -7.35 10.24 16.12
N GLY A 214 -6.57 9.16 15.98
CA GLY A 214 -5.60 8.69 16.96
C GLY A 214 -6.20 8.01 18.20
N ARG A 215 -7.52 7.74 18.23
CA ARG A 215 -8.22 7.22 19.40
C ARG A 215 -8.33 5.70 19.46
N ARG A 216 -8.22 5.04 18.31
CA ARG A 216 -8.31 3.58 18.19
C ARG A 216 -7.13 3.02 17.44
N ILE A 217 -6.88 1.74 17.64
CA ILE A 217 -5.86 0.97 16.95
C ILE A 217 -6.45 -0.29 16.33
N ALA A 218 -5.78 -0.77 15.29
CA ALA A 218 -6.02 -2.07 14.71
C ALA A 218 -4.69 -2.78 14.47
N TYR A 219 -4.65 -4.08 14.72
CA TYR A 219 -3.48 -4.92 14.45
C TYR A 219 -3.93 -6.37 14.24
N HIS A 220 -3.11 -7.18 13.60
CA HIS A 220 -3.35 -8.61 13.63
C HIS A 220 -2.40 -9.27 14.65
N GLU A 221 -2.89 -10.27 15.34
CA GLU A 221 -2.15 -11.13 16.25
C GLU A 221 -2.46 -12.58 15.94
N ASN A 222 -1.42 -13.39 15.70
CA ASN A 222 -1.58 -14.78 15.28
C ASN A 222 -2.54 -14.94 14.08
N TYR A 223 -2.41 -14.04 13.09
CA TYR A 223 -3.29 -13.96 11.91
C TYR A 223 -4.76 -13.70 12.20
N GLN A 224 -5.08 -13.09 13.34
CA GLN A 224 -6.43 -12.62 13.66
C GLN A 224 -6.43 -11.12 13.89
N VAL A 225 -7.41 -10.39 13.37
CA VAL A 225 -7.51 -8.94 13.51
C VAL A 225 -8.19 -8.55 14.81
N TYR A 226 -7.60 -7.58 15.46
CA TYR A 226 -8.12 -6.96 16.67
C TYR A 226 -8.28 -5.46 16.51
N LEU A 227 -9.33 -4.93 17.11
CA LEU A 227 -9.59 -3.51 17.34
C LEU A 227 -9.40 -3.23 18.83
N ALA A 228 -8.85 -2.08 19.17
CA ALA A 228 -8.74 -1.65 20.56
C ALA A 228 -8.74 -0.12 20.67
N ASN A 229 -8.84 0.42 21.87
CA ASN A 229 -8.55 1.82 22.14
C ASN A 229 -7.06 2.11 21.92
N ALA A 230 -6.70 3.39 21.81
CA ALA A 230 -5.32 3.84 21.57
C ALA A 230 -4.30 3.45 22.67
N ASP A 231 -4.79 3.06 23.84
CA ASP A 231 -4.00 2.55 24.97
C ASP A 231 -3.98 1.01 25.05
N GLY A 232 -4.59 0.32 24.08
CA GLY A 232 -4.70 -1.14 24.04
C GLY A 232 -5.89 -1.70 24.81
N SER A 233 -6.66 -0.89 25.53
CA SER A 233 -7.88 -1.33 26.26
C SER A 233 -9.03 -1.66 25.30
N ASP A 234 -10.08 -2.28 25.81
CA ASP A 234 -11.30 -2.65 25.06
C ASP A 234 -11.01 -3.42 23.76
N ARG A 235 -10.18 -4.44 23.90
CA ARG A 235 -9.73 -5.27 22.77
C ARG A 235 -10.89 -6.12 22.25
N GLN A 236 -11.20 -6.00 20.97
CA GLN A 236 -12.28 -6.71 20.27
C GLN A 236 -11.71 -7.53 19.11
N HIS A 237 -12.07 -8.81 19.04
CA HIS A 237 -11.69 -9.70 17.93
C HIS A 237 -12.67 -9.56 16.76
N VAL A 238 -12.13 -9.31 15.55
CA VAL A 238 -12.90 -9.32 14.30
C VAL A 238 -12.96 -10.78 13.79
N GLN A 239 -14.07 -11.44 14.01
CA GLN A 239 -14.24 -12.86 13.68
C GLN A 239 -14.58 -13.05 12.19
N THR A 240 -13.57 -13.31 11.36
CA THR A 240 -13.74 -13.56 9.92
C THR A 240 -14.09 -15.03 9.61
N GLY A 241 -13.78 -15.94 10.51
CA GLY A 241 -13.86 -17.39 10.26
C GLY A 241 -12.72 -17.94 9.41
N HIS A 242 -11.74 -17.12 9.03
CA HIS A 242 -10.59 -17.53 8.24
C HIS A 242 -9.31 -17.64 9.09
N PRO A 243 -8.38 -18.55 8.75
CA PRO A 243 -7.13 -18.74 9.50
C PRO A 243 -6.11 -17.62 9.27
N PHE A 244 -6.17 -16.95 8.11
CA PHE A 244 -5.25 -15.88 7.77
C PHE A 244 -5.99 -14.55 7.60
N VAL A 245 -5.75 -13.63 8.52
CA VAL A 245 -6.23 -12.25 8.47
C VAL A 245 -5.05 -11.32 8.65
N PHE A 246 -4.80 -10.41 7.70
CA PHE A 246 -3.55 -9.69 7.62
C PHE A 246 -3.70 -8.19 7.43
N ALA A 247 -2.83 -7.42 8.11
CA ALA A 247 -2.56 -5.99 7.94
C ALA A 247 -3.79 -5.08 7.86
N PRO A 248 -4.50 -4.88 8.98
CA PRO A 248 -5.65 -3.98 9.03
C PRO A 248 -5.23 -2.52 8.82
N THR A 249 -5.97 -1.80 7.96
CA THR A 249 -5.78 -0.37 7.70
C THR A 249 -7.09 0.38 7.80
N TRP A 250 -7.07 1.55 8.43
CA TRP A 250 -8.24 2.40 8.58
C TRP A 250 -8.57 3.16 7.30
N SER A 251 -9.88 3.34 7.04
CA SER A 251 -10.33 4.31 6.04
C SER A 251 -9.97 5.74 6.45
N PRO A 252 -9.82 6.68 5.50
CA PRO A 252 -9.47 8.06 5.79
C PRO A 252 -10.45 8.78 6.73
N ASP A 253 -11.72 8.38 6.73
CA ASP A 253 -12.76 8.88 7.66
C ASP A 253 -12.81 8.15 9.00
N GLY A 254 -12.02 7.08 9.17
CA GLY A 254 -11.97 6.27 10.37
C GLY A 254 -13.20 5.39 10.63
N GLN A 255 -14.12 5.27 9.68
CA GLN A 255 -15.35 4.50 9.86
C GLN A 255 -15.22 3.02 9.51
N TRP A 256 -14.25 2.68 8.70
CA TRP A 256 -14.03 1.33 8.20
C TRP A 256 -12.60 0.86 8.44
N LEU A 257 -12.47 -0.45 8.56
CA LEU A 257 -11.19 -1.16 8.56
C LEU A 257 -11.14 -2.05 7.32
N LEU A 258 -10.03 -1.99 6.59
CA LEU A 258 -9.72 -2.83 5.45
C LEU A 258 -8.60 -3.79 5.83
N PHE A 259 -8.71 -5.05 5.45
CA PHE A 259 -7.69 -6.08 5.65
C PHE A 259 -7.83 -7.19 4.61
N VAL A 260 -6.85 -8.06 4.52
CA VAL A 260 -6.92 -9.27 3.71
C VAL A 260 -7.31 -10.46 4.60
N SER A 261 -8.22 -11.28 4.13
CA SER A 261 -8.67 -12.48 4.87
C SER A 261 -8.91 -13.66 3.94
N GLY A 262 -8.54 -14.86 4.37
CA GLY A 262 -8.73 -16.09 3.60
C GLY A 262 -7.85 -17.24 4.08
N GLU A 263 -7.61 -18.20 3.17
CA GLU A 263 -6.73 -19.34 3.38
C GLU A 263 -6.20 -19.89 2.05
N HIS A 264 -5.11 -20.65 2.10
CA HIS A 264 -4.58 -21.41 0.95
C HIS A 264 -4.47 -20.61 -0.35
N TYR A 265 -3.89 -19.39 -0.28
CA TYR A 265 -3.79 -18.45 -1.41
C TYR A 265 -5.14 -18.01 -2.00
N ASN A 266 -6.23 -18.19 -1.26
CA ASN A 266 -7.54 -17.65 -1.56
C ASN A 266 -7.88 -16.51 -0.58
N CYS A 267 -6.99 -15.50 -0.53
CA CYS A 267 -7.08 -14.36 0.38
C CYS A 267 -7.60 -13.12 -0.35
N HIS A 268 -8.61 -12.49 0.22
CA HIS A 268 -9.36 -11.41 -0.42
C HIS A 268 -9.47 -10.17 0.45
N PRO A 269 -9.65 -8.98 -0.15
CA PRO A 269 -9.99 -7.76 0.59
C PRO A 269 -11.32 -7.91 1.33
N HIS A 270 -11.31 -7.64 2.62
CA HIS A 270 -12.47 -7.57 3.49
C HIS A 270 -12.55 -6.21 4.16
N VAL A 271 -13.75 -5.77 4.46
CA VAL A 271 -14.00 -4.57 5.26
C VAL A 271 -14.92 -4.89 6.43
N VAL A 272 -14.73 -4.12 7.52
CA VAL A 272 -15.59 -4.15 8.69
C VAL A 272 -15.72 -2.70 9.21
N ARG A 273 -16.86 -2.34 9.78
CA ARG A 273 -17.02 -1.03 10.43
C ARG A 273 -16.15 -0.92 11.68
N ALA A 274 -15.79 0.29 12.05
CA ALA A 274 -15.01 0.56 13.27
C ALA A 274 -15.67 0.03 14.55
N ASP A 275 -17.00 -0.14 14.58
CA ASP A 275 -17.75 -0.76 15.65
C ASP A 275 -17.80 -2.30 15.62
N GLY A 276 -17.13 -2.92 14.63
CA GLY A 276 -17.11 -4.38 14.46
C GLY A 276 -18.27 -4.94 13.63
N THR A 277 -19.22 -4.12 13.20
CA THR A 277 -20.37 -4.56 12.38
C THR A 277 -20.10 -4.52 10.89
N GLY A 278 -20.96 -5.13 10.08
CA GLY A 278 -20.90 -5.04 8.61
C GLY A 278 -19.68 -5.72 7.98
N LEU A 279 -19.09 -6.71 8.65
CA LEU A 279 -18.00 -7.52 8.10
C LEU A 279 -18.44 -8.18 6.79
N ARG A 280 -17.66 -7.98 5.73
CA ARG A 280 -17.88 -8.64 4.44
C ARG A 280 -16.64 -8.68 3.57
N GLN A 281 -16.56 -9.64 2.68
CA GLN A 281 -15.63 -9.62 1.56
C GLN A 281 -16.03 -8.50 0.59
N LEU A 282 -15.07 -7.67 0.20
CA LEU A 282 -15.28 -6.55 -0.70
C LEU A 282 -15.05 -6.93 -2.17
N ALA A 283 -14.02 -7.73 -2.44
CA ALA A 283 -13.66 -8.16 -3.78
C ALA A 283 -13.01 -9.54 -3.77
N SER A 284 -12.99 -10.20 -4.95
CA SER A 284 -12.22 -11.42 -5.18
C SER A 284 -10.91 -11.08 -5.88
N ARG A 285 -9.81 -11.71 -5.48
CA ARG A 285 -8.49 -11.62 -6.13
C ARG A 285 -8.26 -12.73 -7.17
N GLN A 286 -9.25 -13.59 -7.39
CA GLN A 286 -9.29 -14.58 -8.49
C GLN A 286 -8.06 -15.49 -8.54
N GLY A 287 -7.66 -16.07 -7.40
CA GLY A 287 -6.54 -17.01 -7.33
C GLY A 287 -5.16 -16.35 -7.28
N TYR A 288 -5.10 -15.05 -6.98
CA TYR A 288 -3.84 -14.35 -6.74
C TYR A 288 -3.04 -15.01 -5.62
N ARG A 289 -1.82 -15.44 -5.92
CA ARG A 289 -0.99 -16.18 -4.97
C ARG A 289 -0.06 -15.29 -4.14
N GLY A 290 0.24 -14.12 -4.65
CA GLY A 290 1.24 -13.24 -4.03
C GLY A 290 2.68 -13.74 -4.20
N VAL A 291 3.61 -12.84 -3.97
CA VAL A 291 5.05 -13.12 -4.02
C VAL A 291 5.75 -12.37 -2.90
N THR A 292 6.59 -13.05 -2.16
CA THR A 292 7.57 -12.40 -1.29
C THR A 292 8.69 -11.85 -2.17
N LEU A 293 8.61 -10.58 -2.51
CA LEU A 293 9.37 -9.95 -3.61
C LEU A 293 10.89 -10.07 -3.46
N PHE A 294 11.44 -9.94 -2.26
CA PHE A 294 12.88 -10.06 -2.01
C PHE A 294 13.41 -11.45 -2.35
N LEU A 295 12.59 -12.47 -2.11
CA LEU A 295 12.98 -13.86 -2.23
C LEU A 295 12.53 -14.47 -3.56
N ASP A 296 11.60 -13.81 -4.26
CA ASP A 296 10.94 -14.30 -5.48
C ASP A 296 10.37 -15.73 -5.29
N VAL A 297 9.70 -15.91 -4.14
CA VAL A 297 9.02 -17.14 -3.75
C VAL A 297 7.53 -16.87 -3.51
N PRO A 298 6.68 -17.90 -3.50
CA PRO A 298 5.30 -17.74 -3.06
C PRO A 298 5.22 -17.08 -1.69
N ASP A 299 4.23 -16.22 -1.52
CA ASP A 299 4.05 -15.46 -0.29
C ASP A 299 3.87 -16.39 0.93
N TYR A 300 4.75 -16.26 1.92
CA TYR A 300 4.72 -17.02 3.16
C TYR A 300 3.42 -16.81 3.97
N HIS A 301 2.76 -15.69 3.75
CA HIS A 301 1.46 -15.35 4.35
C HIS A 301 0.28 -15.81 3.48
N GLN A 302 0.50 -16.79 2.61
CA GLN A 302 -0.52 -17.44 1.78
C GLN A 302 -1.30 -16.48 0.86
N GLY A 303 -0.63 -15.46 0.31
CA GLY A 303 -1.22 -14.49 -0.60
C GLY A 303 -1.87 -13.29 0.10
N SER A 304 -1.67 -13.16 1.42
CA SER A 304 -2.23 -12.03 2.19
C SER A 304 -1.30 -10.82 2.31
N SER A 305 -0.02 -10.94 1.94
CA SER A 305 0.99 -9.89 2.17
C SER A 305 0.93 -8.70 1.21
N ASP A 306 0.33 -8.84 0.04
CA ASP A 306 0.08 -7.71 -0.87
C ASP A 306 -1.23 -7.01 -0.48
N ILE A 307 -1.07 -5.95 0.31
CA ILE A 307 -2.15 -5.33 1.05
C ILE A 307 -2.89 -4.34 0.14
N PRO A 308 -4.23 -4.45 0.04
CA PRO A 308 -5.05 -3.45 -0.62
C PRO A 308 -4.99 -2.12 0.14
N CYS A 309 -5.31 -1.02 -0.53
CA CYS A 309 -5.28 0.31 0.08
C CYS A 309 -6.52 1.14 -0.25
N TRP A 310 -6.88 2.04 0.67
CA TRP A 310 -7.95 2.99 0.47
C TRP A 310 -7.58 4.05 -0.57
N SER A 311 -8.55 4.52 -1.35
CA SER A 311 -8.42 5.78 -2.07
C SER A 311 -8.34 6.96 -1.09
N ALA A 312 -7.79 8.09 -1.53
CA ALA A 312 -7.62 9.27 -0.68
C ALA A 312 -8.95 9.81 -0.11
N ASP A 313 -10.04 9.67 -0.87
CA ASP A 313 -11.40 10.04 -0.46
C ASP A 313 -12.14 8.96 0.34
N GLY A 314 -11.53 7.77 0.52
CA GLY A 314 -12.14 6.64 1.23
C GLY A 314 -13.30 5.95 0.54
N GLN A 315 -13.63 6.31 -0.72
CA GLN A 315 -14.78 5.74 -1.43
C GLN A 315 -14.46 4.42 -2.14
N HIS A 316 -13.18 4.18 -2.41
CA HIS A 316 -12.70 2.99 -3.13
C HIS A 316 -11.55 2.31 -2.40
N VAL A 317 -11.34 1.06 -2.77
CA VAL A 317 -10.18 0.26 -2.40
C VAL A 317 -9.44 -0.15 -3.67
N PHE A 318 -8.14 0.10 -3.74
CA PHE A 318 -7.25 -0.38 -4.78
C PHE A 318 -6.62 -1.71 -4.35
N TYR A 319 -6.54 -2.66 -5.27
CA TYR A 319 -5.98 -3.98 -5.01
C TYR A 319 -5.46 -4.64 -6.28
N THR A 320 -4.64 -5.65 -6.12
CA THR A 320 -4.16 -6.53 -7.18
C THR A 320 -5.01 -7.80 -7.24
N ALA A 321 -5.25 -8.29 -8.43
CA ALA A 321 -5.93 -9.57 -8.65
C ALA A 321 -5.39 -10.27 -9.89
N GLN A 322 -5.53 -11.60 -9.92
CA GLN A 322 -5.24 -12.40 -11.09
C GLN A 322 -6.24 -12.09 -12.20
N HIS A 323 -5.76 -11.86 -13.41
CA HIS A 323 -6.55 -11.73 -14.61
C HIS A 323 -5.85 -12.48 -15.75
N ALA A 324 -6.38 -13.64 -16.15
CA ALA A 324 -5.70 -14.56 -17.06
C ALA A 324 -4.25 -14.89 -16.56
N GLU A 325 -3.22 -14.60 -17.36
CA GLU A 325 -1.81 -14.87 -17.03
C GLU A 325 -1.09 -13.66 -16.41
N GLN A 326 -1.82 -12.54 -16.14
CA GLN A 326 -1.27 -11.33 -15.53
C GLN A 326 -1.86 -11.08 -14.14
N ILE A 327 -1.16 -10.24 -13.38
CA ILE A 327 -1.68 -9.61 -12.18
C ILE A 327 -1.96 -8.15 -12.49
N GLU A 328 -3.26 -7.78 -12.45
CA GLU A 328 -3.73 -6.45 -12.82
C GLU A 328 -4.16 -5.65 -11.59
N LEU A 329 -4.21 -4.32 -11.76
CA LEU A 329 -4.75 -3.39 -10.77
C LEU A 329 -6.25 -3.21 -10.96
N PHE A 330 -6.94 -3.21 -9.84
CA PHE A 330 -8.38 -2.99 -9.76
C PHE A 330 -8.70 -1.94 -8.70
N ARG A 331 -9.85 -1.32 -8.85
CA ARG A 331 -10.51 -0.63 -7.75
C ARG A 331 -11.90 -1.23 -7.52
N VAL A 332 -12.39 -1.12 -6.30
CA VAL A 332 -13.73 -1.52 -5.92
C VAL A 332 -14.34 -0.46 -4.99
N SER A 333 -15.59 -0.09 -5.21
CA SER A 333 -16.33 0.78 -4.30
C SER A 333 -16.77 0.03 -3.04
N LEU A 334 -17.15 0.76 -1.98
CA LEU A 334 -17.78 0.14 -0.81
C LEU A 334 -19.11 -0.55 -1.14
N ALA A 335 -19.77 -0.21 -2.26
CA ALA A 335 -20.95 -0.91 -2.75
C ALA A 335 -20.62 -2.23 -3.48
N GLY A 336 -19.34 -2.50 -3.75
CA GLY A 336 -18.88 -3.71 -4.45
C GLY A 336 -18.75 -3.54 -5.98
N GLU A 337 -18.88 -2.32 -6.50
CA GLU A 337 -18.69 -2.03 -7.91
C GLU A 337 -17.20 -2.11 -8.25
N ARG A 338 -16.84 -3.07 -9.10
CA ARG A 338 -15.46 -3.37 -9.46
C ARG A 338 -15.09 -2.78 -10.81
N GLU A 339 -13.89 -2.22 -10.91
CA GLU A 339 -13.32 -1.71 -12.15
C GLU A 339 -11.86 -2.17 -12.29
N GLN A 340 -11.50 -2.67 -13.48
CA GLN A 340 -10.11 -2.96 -13.85
C GLN A 340 -9.43 -1.66 -14.30
N LEU A 341 -8.24 -1.39 -13.75
CA LEU A 341 -7.50 -0.14 -14.01
C LEU A 341 -6.42 -0.31 -15.07
N THR A 342 -5.83 -1.49 -15.17
CA THR A 342 -4.76 -1.82 -16.11
C THR A 342 -5.14 -3.02 -16.97
N ASN A 343 -4.59 -3.06 -18.19
CA ASN A 343 -4.75 -4.18 -19.10
C ASN A 343 -3.41 -4.37 -19.83
N THR A 344 -2.61 -5.32 -19.34
CA THR A 344 -1.22 -5.48 -19.73
C THR A 344 -0.98 -6.82 -20.45
N PRO A 345 0.14 -6.98 -21.15
CA PRO A 345 0.51 -8.25 -21.80
C PRO A 345 0.67 -9.40 -20.78
N PRO A 346 0.46 -10.66 -21.22
CA PRO A 346 0.68 -11.83 -20.38
C PRO A 346 2.06 -11.84 -19.71
N GLY A 347 2.09 -12.32 -18.45
CA GLY A 347 3.31 -12.38 -17.65
C GLY A 347 3.67 -11.07 -16.93
N THR A 348 2.87 -10.01 -17.09
CA THR A 348 3.01 -8.80 -16.27
C THR A 348 2.47 -9.04 -14.86
N GLU A 349 3.20 -8.58 -13.85
CA GLU A 349 2.81 -8.68 -12.44
C GLU A 349 2.81 -7.28 -11.81
N HIS A 350 1.64 -6.76 -11.43
CA HIS A 350 1.54 -5.54 -10.65
C HIS A 350 1.52 -5.84 -9.15
N TYR A 351 2.04 -4.91 -8.35
CA TYR A 351 2.13 -5.07 -6.89
C TYR A 351 2.14 -3.71 -6.17
N HIS A 352 1.73 -3.71 -4.90
CA HIS A 352 1.80 -2.61 -3.94
C HIS A 352 1.23 -1.27 -4.45
N PRO A 353 -0.04 -1.21 -4.87
CA PRO A 353 -0.66 0.05 -5.27
C PRO A 353 -0.73 1.04 -4.09
N ARG A 354 -0.49 2.34 -4.40
CA ARG A 354 -0.58 3.44 -3.43
C ARG A 354 -1.16 4.68 -4.11
N PRO A 355 -2.34 5.16 -3.71
CA PRO A 355 -2.89 6.39 -4.26
C PRO A 355 -2.08 7.60 -3.78
N SER A 356 -2.00 8.62 -4.63
CA SER A 356 -1.44 9.91 -4.24
C SER A 356 -2.35 10.61 -3.23
N PRO A 357 -1.81 11.51 -2.38
CA PRO A 357 -2.61 12.25 -1.39
C PRO A 357 -3.75 13.07 -1.97
N ASP A 358 -3.60 13.55 -3.21
CA ASP A 358 -4.65 14.29 -3.95
C ASP A 358 -5.64 13.39 -4.69
N GLY A 359 -5.39 12.09 -4.73
CA GLY A 359 -6.25 11.12 -5.41
C GLY A 359 -6.17 11.13 -6.94
N GLU A 360 -5.20 11.82 -7.54
CA GLU A 360 -5.06 11.91 -9.00
C GLU A 360 -4.29 10.73 -9.60
N TRP A 361 -3.39 10.14 -8.81
CA TRP A 361 -2.45 9.12 -9.25
C TRP A 361 -2.51 7.84 -8.43
N LEU A 362 -2.14 6.74 -9.07
CA LEU A 362 -1.83 5.48 -8.41
C LEU A 362 -0.36 5.13 -8.70
N LEU A 363 0.44 5.07 -7.64
CA LEU A 363 1.82 4.57 -7.67
C LEU A 363 1.79 3.06 -7.46
N PHE A 364 2.52 2.31 -8.25
CA PHE A 364 2.57 0.85 -8.13
C PHE A 364 3.86 0.27 -8.68
N GLY A 365 4.20 -0.92 -8.24
CA GLY A 365 5.26 -1.71 -8.83
C GLY A 365 4.74 -2.58 -9.98
N SER A 366 5.58 -2.82 -10.96
CA SER A 366 5.28 -3.72 -12.07
C SER A 366 6.51 -4.48 -12.51
N LYS A 367 6.39 -5.80 -12.62
CA LYS A 367 7.37 -6.66 -13.26
C LYS A 367 7.00 -6.79 -14.73
N ARG A 368 7.82 -6.21 -15.58
CA ARG A 368 7.71 -6.27 -17.03
C ARG A 368 9.07 -6.70 -17.59
N GLU A 369 9.08 -7.63 -18.55
CA GLU A 369 10.32 -8.12 -19.16
C GLU A 369 11.37 -8.58 -18.12
N GLY A 370 10.90 -9.16 -17.01
CA GLY A 370 11.75 -9.67 -15.94
C GLY A 370 12.31 -8.62 -14.97
N VAL A 371 12.02 -7.32 -15.16
CA VAL A 371 12.48 -6.23 -14.28
C VAL A 371 11.33 -5.65 -13.49
N ARG A 372 11.52 -5.47 -12.18
CA ARG A 372 10.56 -4.84 -11.28
C ARG A 372 10.85 -3.34 -11.18
N ASN A 373 10.01 -2.54 -11.81
CA ASN A 373 10.07 -1.07 -11.80
C ASN A 373 8.83 -0.47 -11.17
N LEU A 374 8.91 0.81 -10.79
CA LEU A 374 7.78 1.61 -10.32
C LEU A 374 7.17 2.40 -11.47
N TYR A 375 5.85 2.57 -11.41
CA TYR A 375 5.05 3.28 -12.39
C TYR A 375 4.04 4.19 -11.69
N LEU A 376 3.63 5.24 -12.39
CA LEU A 376 2.50 6.10 -12.05
C LEU A 376 1.37 5.85 -13.04
N LEU A 377 0.16 5.61 -12.56
CA LEU A 377 -1.06 5.57 -13.35
C LEU A 377 -1.88 6.82 -13.04
N ARG A 378 -2.19 7.64 -14.04
CA ARG A 378 -3.14 8.74 -13.86
C ARG A 378 -4.57 8.17 -13.85
N LEU A 379 -5.31 8.41 -12.77
CA LEU A 379 -6.62 7.80 -12.58
C LEU A 379 -7.69 8.36 -13.54
N ALA A 380 -7.53 9.59 -14.02
CA ALA A 380 -8.48 10.25 -14.91
C ALA A 380 -8.55 9.64 -16.32
N ASP A 381 -7.41 9.20 -16.87
CA ASP A 381 -7.31 8.74 -18.27
C ASP A 381 -6.58 7.41 -18.44
N ARG A 382 -6.19 6.77 -17.36
CA ARG A 382 -5.49 5.47 -17.33
C ARG A 382 -4.10 5.47 -18.00
N ARG A 383 -3.49 6.63 -18.18
CA ARG A 383 -2.14 6.71 -18.75
C ARG A 383 -1.11 6.33 -17.71
N GLU A 384 -0.21 5.46 -18.12
CA GLU A 384 0.92 4.98 -17.32
C GLU A 384 2.21 5.72 -17.68
N PHE A 385 3.03 5.98 -16.66
CA PHE A 385 4.33 6.62 -16.79
C PHE A 385 5.36 5.82 -15.98
N PRO A 386 6.48 5.40 -16.58
CA PRO A 386 7.56 4.78 -15.82
C PRO A 386 8.16 5.81 -14.84
N LEU A 387 8.29 5.43 -13.58
CA LEU A 387 8.94 6.21 -12.54
C LEU A 387 10.41 5.83 -12.39
N THR A 388 10.70 4.52 -12.44
CA THR A 388 12.05 4.00 -12.46
C THR A 388 12.32 3.22 -13.73
N GLN A 389 13.59 3.19 -14.14
CA GLN A 389 14.07 2.42 -15.30
C GLN A 389 15.34 1.68 -14.88
N LEU A 390 15.14 0.65 -14.05
CA LEU A 390 16.23 -0.15 -13.52
C LEU A 390 16.69 -1.18 -14.56
N PRO A 391 17.99 -1.48 -14.60
CA PRO A 391 18.49 -2.54 -15.46
C PRO A 391 18.12 -3.93 -14.92
N LEU A 392 18.24 -4.94 -15.75
CA LEU A 392 18.11 -6.34 -15.34
C LEU A 392 19.04 -6.63 -14.13
N GLY A 393 18.53 -7.36 -13.15
CA GLY A 393 19.23 -7.65 -11.90
C GLY A 393 19.01 -6.64 -10.79
N PHE A 394 18.06 -5.72 -10.97
CA PHE A 394 17.57 -4.81 -9.94
C PHE A 394 16.05 -4.88 -9.81
N ALA A 395 15.55 -4.45 -8.67
CA ALA A 395 14.13 -4.30 -8.40
C ALA A 395 13.84 -3.07 -7.52
N ALA A 396 12.69 -2.45 -7.77
CA ALA A 396 12.12 -1.38 -6.94
C ALA A 396 10.80 -1.82 -6.32
N MET A 397 10.55 -1.46 -5.05
CA MET A 397 9.34 -1.86 -4.32
C MET A 397 9.00 -0.94 -3.15
N HIS A 398 7.84 -1.17 -2.53
CA HIS A 398 7.37 -0.49 -1.32
C HIS A 398 7.51 1.03 -1.41
N ALA A 399 6.86 1.62 -2.40
CA ALA A 399 6.94 3.05 -2.64
C ALA A 399 5.89 3.83 -1.84
N HIS A 400 6.25 5.06 -1.43
CA HIS A 400 5.47 5.94 -0.57
C HIS A 400 5.49 7.36 -1.11
N TRP A 401 4.33 7.96 -1.28
CA TRP A 401 4.20 9.38 -1.58
C TRP A 401 4.63 10.25 -0.41
N GLN A 402 5.41 11.30 -0.69
CA GLN A 402 5.65 12.35 0.30
C GLN A 402 4.32 13.07 0.59
N PRO A 403 3.94 13.28 1.86
CA PRO A 403 2.81 14.14 2.19
C PRO A 403 3.05 15.56 1.62
N ARG A 404 2.04 16.13 0.97
CA ARG A 404 2.09 17.55 0.61
C ARG A 404 1.85 18.38 1.86
N SER A 405 2.71 19.36 2.11
CA SER A 405 2.47 20.34 3.17
C SER A 405 1.12 21.04 2.92
N THR A 406 0.20 20.91 3.85
CA THR A 406 -1.10 21.61 3.82
C THR A 406 -0.98 23.08 4.23
N HIS A 407 0.24 23.57 4.42
CA HIS A 407 0.50 24.98 4.75
C HIS A 407 1.12 25.68 3.55
N PRO A 408 0.49 26.79 3.09
CA PRO A 408 1.07 27.69 2.12
C PRO A 408 2.34 28.37 2.67
#